data_c9604e1894d348064df9d85adcf5094d
#
_entry.id   c9604e1894d348064df9d85adcf5094d
#
_cell.length_a   1.000
_cell.length_b   1.000
_cell.length_c   1.000
_cell.angle_alpha   90.00
_cell.angle_beta   90.00
_cell.angle_gamma   90.00
#
_symmetry.space_group_name_H-M   'P 1'
#
loop_
_entity.id
_entity.type
_entity.pdbx_description
1 polymer ?
#
loop_
_entity_poly.entity_id
_entity_poly.type
_entity_poly.pdbx_seq_one_letter_code
_entity_poly.pdbx_strand_id
1 'polypeptide(L)' 'MPAETKEKLSEIISQMALLTAACEGNMYHERTVTNEAIYQSAVEIQTALMNLEE' A
#
# COMPACT_ATOMS: atom_id res chain seq x y z
N MET A 1 -10.93 -2.14 -19.60
CA MET A 1 -9.93 -1.38 -18.81
C MET A 1 -8.60 -1.39 -19.54
N PRO A 2 -7.96 -0.22 -19.72
CA PRO A 2 -6.66 -0.16 -20.36
C PRO A 2 -5.59 -0.96 -19.59
N ALA A 3 -4.63 -1.50 -20.32
CA ALA A 3 -3.57 -2.30 -19.73
C ALA A 3 -2.77 -1.51 -18.67
N GLU A 4 -2.52 -0.24 -18.93
CA GLU A 4 -1.80 0.62 -17.98
C GLU A 4 -2.54 0.77 -16.66
N THR A 5 -3.86 0.96 -16.71
CA THR A 5 -4.66 1.07 -15.51
C THR A 5 -4.65 -0.23 -14.73
N LYS A 6 -4.74 -1.35 -15.43
CA LYS A 6 -4.70 -2.66 -14.81
C LYS A 6 -3.36 -2.90 -14.12
N GLU A 7 -2.25 -2.51 -14.73
CA GLU A 7 -0.93 -2.63 -14.14
C GLU A 7 -0.80 -1.76 -12.88
N LYS A 8 -1.30 -0.53 -12.93
CA LYS A 8 -1.29 0.37 -11.78
C LYS A 8 -2.10 -0.18 -10.62
N LEU A 9 -3.27 -0.73 -10.92
CA LEU A 9 -4.10 -1.37 -9.88
C LEU A 9 -3.38 -2.55 -9.27
N SER A 10 -2.70 -3.35 -10.08
CA SER A 10 -1.95 -4.49 -9.59
C SER A 10 -0.83 -4.07 -8.64
N GLU A 11 -0.11 -2.98 -8.99
CA GLU A 11 0.92 -2.42 -8.11
C GLU A 11 0.33 -1.92 -6.79
N ILE A 12 -0.81 -1.24 -6.85
CA ILE A 12 -1.48 -0.73 -5.66
C ILE A 12 -1.88 -1.88 -4.75
N ILE A 13 -2.43 -2.94 -5.31
CA ILE A 13 -2.80 -4.13 -4.54
C ILE A 13 -1.58 -4.73 -3.86
N SER A 14 -0.44 -4.80 -4.56
CA SER A 14 0.80 -5.30 -3.98
C SER A 14 1.29 -4.42 -2.83
N GLN A 15 1.20 -3.10 -2.98
CA GLN A 15 1.56 -2.16 -1.92
C GLN A 15 0.65 -2.32 -0.69
N MET A 16 -0.64 -2.52 -0.92
CA MET A 16 -1.59 -2.76 0.17
C MET A 16 -1.27 -4.07 0.89
N ALA A 17 -0.88 -5.10 0.15
CA ALA A 17 -0.50 -6.38 0.75
C ALA A 17 0.74 -6.23 1.64
N LEU A 18 1.72 -5.45 1.20
CA LEU A 18 2.92 -5.17 1.99
C LEU A 18 2.57 -4.39 3.27
N LEU A 19 1.69 -3.40 3.16
CA LEU A 19 1.25 -2.63 4.31
C LEU A 19 0.53 -3.52 5.32
N THR A 20 -0.36 -4.39 4.83
CA THR A 20 -1.07 -5.35 5.66
C THR A 20 -0.08 -6.26 6.39
N ALA A 21 0.92 -6.77 5.67
CA ALA A 21 1.94 -7.63 6.27
C ALA A 21 2.73 -6.91 7.36
N ALA A 22 3.06 -5.64 7.14
CA ALA A 22 3.76 -4.83 8.15
C ALA A 22 2.91 -4.66 9.40
N CYS A 23 1.61 -4.38 9.23
CA CYS A 23 0.70 -4.24 10.37
C CYS A 23 0.54 -5.56 11.13
N GLU A 24 0.42 -6.68 10.41
CA GLU A 24 0.36 -8.00 11.04
C GLU A 24 1.63 -8.31 11.81
N GLY A 25 2.78 -7.92 11.25
CA GLY A 25 4.05 -8.07 11.95
C GLY A 25 4.06 -7.35 13.27
N ASN A 26 3.56 -6.11 13.31
CA ASN A 26 3.45 -5.34 14.54
C ASN A 26 2.49 -5.97 15.55
N MET A 27 1.40 -6.54 15.06
CA MET A 27 0.34 -7.07 15.93
C MET A 27 0.64 -8.48 16.46
N TYR A 28 1.25 -9.33 15.64
CA TYR A 28 1.31 -10.75 15.94
C TYR A 28 2.72 -11.33 16.01
N HIS A 29 3.72 -10.63 15.51
CA HIS A 29 5.08 -11.17 15.39
C HIS A 29 6.15 -10.32 16.07
N GLU A 30 5.74 -9.34 16.85
CA GLU A 30 6.65 -8.44 17.58
C GLU A 30 7.65 -7.70 16.70
N ARG A 31 7.35 -7.58 15.42
CA ARG A 31 8.15 -6.75 14.53
C ARG A 31 7.74 -5.30 14.74
N THR A 32 8.71 -4.39 14.57
CA THR A 32 8.44 -2.98 14.80
C THR A 32 8.58 -2.21 13.50
N VAL A 33 7.44 -1.92 12.88
CA VAL A 33 7.36 -0.95 11.80
C VAL A 33 6.75 0.31 12.39
N THR A 34 7.41 1.45 12.21
CA THR A 34 6.97 2.69 12.85
C THR A 34 5.65 3.18 12.28
N ASN A 35 4.91 3.93 13.08
CA ASN A 35 3.68 4.59 12.62
C ASN A 35 3.96 5.51 11.45
N GLU A 36 5.11 6.18 11.44
CA GLU A 36 5.51 7.05 10.35
C GLU A 36 5.64 6.26 9.04
N ALA A 37 6.28 5.09 9.08
CA ALA A 37 6.43 4.25 7.89
C ALA A 37 5.07 3.76 7.38
N ILE A 38 4.19 3.37 8.28
CA ILE A 38 2.82 2.94 7.93
C ILE A 38 2.05 4.10 7.31
N TYR A 39 2.14 5.28 7.91
CA TYR A 39 1.49 6.48 7.41
C TYR A 39 1.97 6.83 6.00
N GLN A 40 3.28 6.81 5.77
CA GLN A 40 3.85 7.13 4.47
C GLN A 40 3.40 6.13 3.40
N SER A 41 3.38 4.84 3.73
CA SER A 41 2.88 3.81 2.82
C SER A 41 1.42 4.04 2.47
N ALA A 42 0.60 4.37 3.46
CA ALA A 42 -0.82 4.65 3.24
C ALA A 42 -1.02 5.88 2.33
N VAL A 43 -0.23 6.93 2.55
CA VAL A 43 -0.30 8.14 1.72
C VAL A 43 0.11 7.84 0.28
N GLU A 44 1.14 7.03 0.07
CA GLU A 44 1.56 6.64 -1.27
C GLU A 44 0.46 5.86 -2.00
N ILE A 45 -0.18 4.93 -1.30
CA ILE A 45 -1.28 4.15 -1.86
C ILE A 45 -2.45 5.08 -2.20
N GLN A 46 -2.80 5.99 -1.31
CA GLN A 46 -3.86 6.96 -1.54
C GLN A 46 -3.57 7.83 -2.75
N THR A 47 -2.35 8.33 -2.86
CA THR A 47 -1.94 9.16 -3.98
C THR A 47 -2.03 8.39 -5.30
N ALA A 48 -1.58 7.13 -5.30
CA ALA A 48 -1.65 6.29 -6.49
C ALA A 48 -3.10 6.05 -6.92
N LEU A 49 -4.00 5.83 -5.97
CA LEU A 49 -5.42 5.65 -6.26
C LEU A 49 -6.03 6.92 -6.84
N MET A 50 -5.68 8.08 -6.28
CA MET A 50 -6.17 9.36 -6.79
C MET A 50 -5.71 9.61 -8.21
N ASN A 51 -4.50 9.23 -8.54
CA ASN A 51 -3.95 9.42 -9.88
C ASN A 51 -4.63 8.54 -10.92
N LEU A 52 -5.28 7.47 -10.51
CA LEU A 52 -6.02 6.62 -11.45
C LEU A 52 -7.24 7.33 -12.04
N GLU A 53 -7.75 8.34 -11.36
CA GLU A 53 -8.92 9.08 -11.82
C GLU A 53 -8.60 10.06 -12.96
N GLU A 54 -7.34 10.29 -13.22
CA GLU A 54 -6.90 11.13 -14.32
C GLU A 54 -6.69 10.30 -15.59
#